data_53be6a00166fe21c9ccb78a18ac63224
#
_entry.id   53be6a00166fe21c9ccb78a18ac63224
#
_cell.length_a   1.000
_cell.length_b   1.000
_cell.length_c   1.000
_cell.angle_alpha   90.00
_cell.angle_beta   90.00
_cell.angle_gamma   90.00
#
_symmetry.space_group_name_H-M   'P 1'
#
loop_
_entity.id
_entity.type
_entity.pdbx_description
1 polymer ?
#
loop_
_entity_poly.entity_id
_entity_poly.type
_entity_poly.pdbx_seq_one_letter_code
_entity_poly.pdbx_strand_id
1 'polypeptide(L)'
;MIAVIVAGGISFLFVLFSTSIGVSYFKSKNIGQPIQEELNFHDHKKGTPTMGGVFIILGTYVGFILSHINFWTIGKGFKVELISINTEIFLLLIIGTFMGIVGFVDDYLKVKKNRNLGLKARNKLFLQTVVGCIASYYFFSLDYSPTFYLFSGFGFDVGFIKWILIIFLIVGITNSVNLTDGLDGLVAGSATVSFGGILIISFWIFRHPEYYSSLSLIHI
;
A
#
# COMPACT_ATOMS: atom_id res chain seq x y z
N MET A 1 0.67 2.09 -20.38
CA MET A 1 -0.61 1.36 -20.24
C MET A 1 -0.43 -0.16 -20.14
N ILE A 2 0.26 -0.82 -21.08
CA ILE A 2 0.49 -2.27 -21.03
C ILE A 2 1.19 -2.66 -19.72
N ALA A 3 2.22 -1.95 -19.28
CA ALA A 3 2.93 -2.19 -18.03
C ALA A 3 2.01 -2.18 -16.81
N VAL A 4 1.05 -1.25 -16.72
CA VAL A 4 0.10 -1.17 -15.61
C VAL A 4 -0.83 -2.39 -15.57
N ILE A 5 -1.34 -2.81 -16.74
CA ILE A 5 -2.21 -4.00 -16.85
C ILE A 5 -1.40 -5.26 -16.48
N VAL A 6 -0.18 -5.35 -16.96
CA VAL A 6 0.73 -6.49 -16.67
C VAL A 6 1.07 -6.51 -15.18
N ALA A 7 1.44 -5.37 -14.60
CA ALA A 7 1.72 -5.25 -13.17
C ALA A 7 0.52 -5.71 -12.32
N GLY A 8 -0.66 -5.16 -12.60
CA GLY A 8 -1.88 -5.50 -11.87
C GLY A 8 -2.27 -6.98 -12.03
N GLY A 9 -2.24 -7.48 -13.26
CA GLY A 9 -2.56 -8.88 -13.54
C GLY A 9 -1.61 -9.86 -12.86
N ILE A 10 -0.31 -9.62 -12.93
CA ILE A 10 0.71 -10.47 -12.29
C ILE A 10 0.59 -10.39 -10.76
N SER A 11 0.47 -9.17 -10.20
CA SER A 11 0.27 -9.01 -8.75
C SER A 11 -0.96 -9.75 -8.28
N PHE A 12 -2.08 -9.61 -8.97
CA PHE A 12 -3.33 -10.29 -8.65
C PHE A 12 -3.17 -11.81 -8.63
N LEU A 13 -2.63 -12.38 -9.70
CA LEU A 13 -2.42 -13.84 -9.79
C LEU A 13 -1.45 -14.33 -8.71
N PHE A 14 -0.35 -13.62 -8.50
CA PHE A 14 0.61 -13.98 -7.47
C PHE A 14 -0.04 -13.98 -6.08
N VAL A 15 -0.77 -12.93 -5.71
CA VAL A 15 -1.45 -12.85 -4.40
C VAL A 15 -2.50 -13.95 -4.27
N LEU A 16 -3.30 -14.20 -5.31
CA LEU A 16 -4.33 -15.23 -5.30
C LEU A 16 -3.76 -16.63 -4.97
N PHE A 17 -2.69 -17.01 -5.63
CA PHE A 17 -2.09 -18.33 -5.43
C PHE A 17 -1.23 -18.39 -4.16
N SER A 18 -0.39 -17.39 -3.91
CA SER A 18 0.50 -17.39 -2.75
C SER A 18 -0.25 -17.30 -1.42
N THR A 19 -1.36 -16.53 -1.36
CA THR A 19 -2.18 -16.44 -0.16
C THR A 19 -2.83 -17.79 0.18
N SER A 20 -3.35 -18.51 -0.82
CA SER A 20 -3.94 -19.85 -0.61
C SER A 20 -2.94 -20.85 -0.01
N ILE A 21 -1.70 -20.85 -0.54
CA ILE A 21 -0.61 -21.67 -0.02
C ILE A 21 -0.20 -21.21 1.38
N GLY A 22 -0.08 -19.91 1.58
CA GLY A 22 0.29 -19.31 2.86
C GLY A 22 -0.71 -19.59 3.97
N VAL A 23 -2.00 -19.47 3.70
CA VAL A 23 -3.08 -19.81 4.65
C VAL A 23 -2.97 -21.27 5.09
N SER A 24 -2.77 -22.20 4.14
CA SER A 24 -2.61 -23.63 4.43
C SER A 24 -1.38 -23.88 5.30
N TYR A 25 -0.26 -23.22 4.99
CA TYR A 25 0.99 -23.32 5.78
C TYR A 25 0.82 -22.76 7.18
N PHE A 26 0.22 -21.58 7.35
CA PHE A 26 0.02 -20.98 8.67
C PHE A 26 -0.95 -21.80 9.53
N LYS A 27 -2.01 -22.36 8.93
CA LYS A 27 -2.91 -23.30 9.63
C LYS A 27 -2.17 -24.55 10.12
N SER A 28 -1.31 -25.14 9.28
CA SER A 28 -0.55 -26.34 9.67
C SER A 28 0.44 -26.10 10.82
N LYS A 29 0.88 -24.83 10.99
CA LYS A 29 1.79 -24.38 12.06
C LYS A 29 1.04 -23.80 13.27
N ASN A 30 -0.28 -23.82 13.28
CA ASN A 30 -1.12 -23.16 14.30
C ASN A 30 -0.77 -21.68 14.49
N ILE A 31 -0.36 -21.00 13.39
CA ILE A 31 -0.09 -19.56 13.38
C ILE A 31 -1.40 -18.87 13.05
N GLY A 32 -2.13 -18.48 14.08
CA GLY A 32 -3.42 -17.80 13.94
C GLY A 32 -3.63 -16.77 15.04
N GLN A 33 -4.63 -15.91 14.84
CA GLN A 33 -4.97 -14.87 15.77
C GLN A 33 -5.60 -15.47 17.03
N PRO A 34 -5.09 -15.22 18.25
CA PRO A 34 -5.76 -15.59 19.50
C PRO A 34 -7.03 -14.76 19.65
N ILE A 35 -8.15 -15.41 20.00
CA ILE A 35 -9.44 -14.74 20.24
C ILE A 35 -9.51 -14.25 21.67
N GLN A 36 -10.19 -13.14 21.91
CA GLN A 36 -10.58 -12.70 23.26
C GLN A 36 -11.64 -13.65 23.81
N GLU A 37 -11.35 -14.23 24.98
CA GLU A 37 -12.26 -15.18 25.68
C GLU A 37 -13.63 -14.56 26.01
N GLU A 38 -13.74 -13.23 26.01
CA GLU A 38 -14.96 -12.50 26.36
C GLU A 38 -15.98 -12.41 25.19
N LEU A 39 -15.61 -12.81 23.97
CA LEU A 39 -16.46 -12.67 22.77
C LEU A 39 -16.86 -14.04 22.22
N ASN A 40 -17.78 -14.73 22.88
CA ASN A 40 -18.33 -16.03 22.46
C ASN A 40 -18.92 -16.05 21.04
N PHE A 41 -19.26 -14.88 20.47
CA PHE A 41 -19.81 -14.76 19.12
C PHE A 41 -18.80 -14.98 17.99
N HIS A 42 -17.50 -15.02 18.29
CA HIS A 42 -16.44 -15.15 17.29
C HIS A 42 -15.67 -16.48 17.34
N ASP A 43 -16.20 -17.50 18.01
CA ASP A 43 -15.55 -18.81 18.13
C ASP A 43 -15.25 -19.47 16.77
N HIS A 44 -16.03 -19.18 15.75
CA HIS A 44 -15.79 -19.66 14.39
C HIS A 44 -14.55 -19.07 13.71
N LYS A 45 -13.98 -17.96 14.24
CA LYS A 45 -12.75 -17.31 13.75
C LYS A 45 -11.48 -17.79 14.45
N LYS A 46 -11.60 -18.71 15.40
CA LYS A 46 -10.47 -19.24 16.16
C LYS A 46 -9.45 -19.90 15.23
N GLY A 47 -8.20 -19.41 15.27
CA GLY A 47 -7.14 -19.92 14.43
C GLY A 47 -7.12 -19.37 13.01
N THR A 48 -7.87 -18.32 12.70
CA THR A 48 -7.74 -17.62 11.40
C THR A 48 -6.31 -17.11 11.23
N PRO A 49 -5.62 -17.48 10.13
CA PRO A 49 -4.27 -17.03 9.88
C PRO A 49 -4.15 -15.52 9.85
N THR A 50 -3.10 -14.98 10.41
CA THR A 50 -2.72 -13.56 10.37
C THR A 50 -1.49 -13.35 9.50
N MET A 51 -1.04 -12.12 9.32
CA MET A 51 0.12 -11.72 8.50
C MET A 51 -0.07 -11.90 6.98
N GLY A 52 -1.30 -11.97 6.48
CA GLY A 52 -1.60 -12.08 5.03
C GLY A 52 -1.06 -10.93 4.19
N GLY A 53 -0.87 -9.76 4.77
CA GLY A 53 -0.30 -8.58 4.12
C GLY A 53 1.10 -8.80 3.50
N VAL A 54 1.86 -9.80 3.97
CA VAL A 54 3.15 -10.16 3.38
C VAL A 54 2.99 -10.59 1.93
N PHE A 55 1.95 -11.37 1.60
CA PHE A 55 1.70 -11.82 0.22
C PHE A 55 1.28 -10.66 -0.68
N ILE A 56 0.58 -9.67 -0.14
CA ILE A 56 0.19 -8.46 -0.89
C ILE A 56 1.44 -7.64 -1.23
N ILE A 57 2.32 -7.40 -0.27
CA ILE A 57 3.57 -6.67 -0.49
C ILE A 57 4.44 -7.41 -1.51
N LEU A 58 4.66 -8.71 -1.34
CA LEU A 58 5.44 -9.52 -2.28
C LEU A 58 4.83 -9.50 -3.68
N GLY A 59 3.51 -9.65 -3.80
CA GLY A 59 2.80 -9.59 -5.08
C GLY A 59 2.94 -8.23 -5.76
N THR A 60 2.92 -7.14 -4.99
CA THR A 60 3.15 -5.79 -5.51
C THR A 60 4.57 -5.68 -6.08
N TYR A 61 5.59 -6.16 -5.38
CA TYR A 61 6.97 -6.15 -5.89
C TYR A 61 7.14 -7.03 -7.13
N VAL A 62 6.57 -8.23 -7.12
CA VAL A 62 6.66 -9.15 -8.27
C VAL A 62 6.01 -8.52 -9.50
N GLY A 63 4.80 -7.99 -9.37
CA GLY A 63 4.11 -7.32 -10.47
C GLY A 63 4.87 -6.08 -10.96
N PHE A 64 5.38 -5.27 -10.02
CA PHE A 64 6.18 -4.09 -10.34
C PHE A 64 7.45 -4.46 -11.12
N ILE A 65 8.27 -5.37 -10.60
CA ILE A 65 9.53 -5.77 -11.25
C ILE A 65 9.25 -6.34 -12.64
N LEU A 66 8.31 -7.27 -12.77
CA LEU A 66 8.02 -7.92 -14.04
C LEU A 66 7.42 -6.96 -15.07
N SER A 67 6.67 -5.94 -14.65
CA SER A 67 6.13 -4.93 -15.56
C SER A 67 7.19 -3.96 -16.10
N HIS A 68 8.33 -3.83 -15.42
CA HIS A 68 9.46 -2.99 -15.86
C HIS A 68 10.46 -3.74 -16.73
N ILE A 69 10.23 -5.02 -16.99
CA ILE A 69 11.05 -5.82 -17.90
C ILE A 69 10.31 -5.94 -19.24
N ASN A 70 10.82 -5.28 -20.27
CA ASN A 70 10.34 -5.46 -21.63
C ASN A 70 11.00 -6.69 -22.26
N PHE A 71 10.20 -7.71 -22.53
CA PHE A 71 10.67 -8.93 -23.21
C PHE A 71 10.52 -8.85 -24.73
N TRP A 72 9.71 -7.93 -25.24
CA TRP A 72 9.38 -7.84 -26.65
C TRP A 72 9.28 -6.40 -27.12
N THR A 73 10.08 -6.05 -28.11
CA THR A 73 9.98 -4.75 -28.79
C THR A 73 9.46 -4.99 -30.22
N ILE A 74 8.33 -4.38 -30.55
CA ILE A 74 7.70 -4.51 -31.87
C ILE A 74 8.71 -4.06 -32.93
N GLY A 75 9.01 -4.96 -33.89
CA GLY A 75 9.94 -4.72 -34.98
C GLY A 75 11.43 -4.96 -34.68
N LYS A 76 11.83 -5.20 -33.41
CA LYS A 76 13.23 -5.45 -33.00
C LYS A 76 13.49 -6.85 -32.45
N GLY A 77 12.45 -7.70 -32.39
CA GLY A 77 12.54 -9.06 -31.86
C GLY A 77 12.64 -9.13 -30.34
N PHE A 78 13.12 -10.26 -29.82
CA PHE A 78 13.27 -10.49 -28.39
C PHE A 78 14.48 -9.73 -27.86
N LYS A 79 14.22 -8.73 -27.00
CA LYS A 79 15.27 -7.94 -26.34
C LYS A 79 14.78 -7.66 -24.91
N VAL A 80 15.63 -7.93 -23.94
CA VAL A 80 15.35 -7.61 -22.54
C VAL A 80 15.85 -6.18 -22.27
N GLU A 81 14.92 -5.26 -22.06
CA GLU A 81 15.22 -3.88 -21.69
C GLU A 81 14.53 -3.54 -20.36
N LEU A 82 15.28 -2.94 -19.45
CA LEU A 82 14.71 -2.42 -18.20
C LEU A 82 14.16 -1.01 -18.46
N ILE A 83 12.91 -0.80 -18.07
CA ILE A 83 12.30 0.54 -18.08
C ILE A 83 12.84 1.31 -16.88
N SER A 84 13.15 2.58 -17.06
CA SER A 84 13.58 3.46 -15.97
C SER A 84 12.51 3.54 -14.87
N ILE A 85 12.93 3.40 -13.63
CA ILE A 85 12.05 3.48 -12.45
C ILE A 85 12.05 4.92 -11.97
N ASN A 86 10.86 5.50 -11.84
CA ASN A 86 10.71 6.82 -11.26
C ASN A 86 10.93 6.79 -9.74
N THR A 87 11.55 7.83 -9.23
CA THR A 87 11.88 7.97 -7.81
C THR A 87 10.63 7.97 -6.93
N GLU A 88 9.53 8.54 -7.42
CA GLU A 88 8.26 8.60 -6.71
C GLU A 88 7.64 7.21 -6.49
N ILE A 89 7.71 6.34 -7.49
CA ILE A 89 7.19 4.97 -7.39
C ILE A 89 8.02 4.18 -6.38
N PHE A 90 9.34 4.34 -6.44
CA PHE A 90 10.25 3.68 -5.50
C PHE A 90 9.98 4.13 -4.06
N LEU A 91 9.71 5.42 -3.84
CA LEU A 91 9.33 5.97 -2.55
C LEU A 91 8.02 5.35 -2.03
N LEU A 92 6.99 5.27 -2.88
CA LEU A 92 5.71 4.67 -2.50
C LEU A 92 5.86 3.19 -2.08
N LEU A 93 6.68 2.43 -2.82
CA LEU A 93 6.98 1.03 -2.47
C LEU A 93 7.70 0.93 -1.12
N ILE A 94 8.66 1.81 -0.86
CA ILE A 94 9.40 1.85 0.41
C ILE A 94 8.45 2.19 1.57
N ILE A 95 7.64 3.25 1.44
CA ILE A 95 6.69 3.66 2.48
C ILE A 95 5.70 2.51 2.77
N GLY A 96 5.12 1.92 1.72
CA GLY A 96 4.21 0.78 1.85
C GLY A 96 4.86 -0.41 2.55
N THR A 97 6.12 -0.70 2.24
CA THR A 97 6.89 -1.78 2.86
C THR A 97 7.15 -1.49 4.35
N PHE A 98 7.61 -0.30 4.69
CA PHE A 98 7.85 0.05 6.10
C PHE A 98 6.56 0.03 6.93
N MET A 99 5.45 0.53 6.38
CA MET A 99 4.15 0.43 7.04
C MET A 99 3.69 -1.03 7.17
N GLY A 100 3.94 -1.85 6.15
CA GLY A 100 3.69 -3.29 6.20
C GLY A 100 4.54 -4.01 7.26
N ILE A 101 5.81 -3.62 7.43
CA ILE A 101 6.69 -4.14 8.49
C ILE A 101 6.13 -3.78 9.88
N VAL A 102 5.66 -2.56 10.08
CA VAL A 102 5.02 -2.17 11.36
C VAL A 102 3.80 -3.05 11.65
N GLY A 103 2.95 -3.29 10.65
CA GLY A 103 1.79 -4.19 10.78
C GLY A 103 2.21 -5.64 11.03
N PHE A 104 3.20 -6.14 10.30
CA PHE A 104 3.73 -7.48 10.47
C PHE A 104 4.29 -7.70 11.89
N VAL A 105 5.07 -6.76 12.42
CA VAL A 105 5.61 -6.83 13.78
C VAL A 105 4.49 -6.82 14.82
N ASP A 106 3.44 -6.02 14.60
CA ASP A 106 2.25 -6.01 15.47
C ASP A 106 1.61 -7.40 15.55
N ASP A 107 1.35 -8.02 14.41
CA ASP A 107 0.74 -9.34 14.31
C ASP A 107 1.66 -10.45 14.80
N TYR A 108 2.95 -10.39 14.47
CA TYR A 108 3.94 -11.35 14.95
C TYR A 108 4.02 -11.38 16.48
N LEU A 109 3.96 -10.21 17.13
CA LEU A 109 3.97 -10.11 18.58
C LEU A 109 2.71 -10.70 19.22
N LYS A 110 1.54 -10.56 18.58
CA LYS A 110 0.30 -11.21 19.03
C LYS A 110 0.44 -12.73 19.02
N VAL A 111 0.91 -13.28 17.91
CA VAL A 111 1.11 -14.73 17.75
C VAL A 111 2.16 -15.23 18.74
N LYS A 112 3.35 -14.60 18.81
CA LYS A 112 4.47 -15.04 19.68
C LYS A 112 4.10 -15.02 21.15
N LYS A 113 3.31 -14.04 21.59
CA LYS A 113 2.91 -13.89 23.00
C LYS A 113 1.61 -14.61 23.33
N ASN A 114 0.97 -15.21 22.34
CA ASN A 114 -0.37 -15.81 22.43
C ASN A 114 -1.38 -14.87 23.14
N ARG A 115 -1.37 -13.60 22.76
CA ARG A 115 -2.22 -12.53 23.32
C ARG A 115 -2.76 -11.67 22.19
N ASN A 116 -3.94 -11.10 22.40
CA ASN A 116 -4.56 -10.17 21.45
C ASN A 116 -3.87 -8.79 21.37
N LEU A 117 -2.94 -8.51 22.29
CA LEU A 117 -2.18 -7.27 22.35
C LEU A 117 -0.85 -7.43 21.61
N GLY A 118 -0.72 -6.79 20.47
CA GLY A 118 0.51 -6.67 19.69
C GLY A 118 1.46 -5.60 20.24
N LEU A 119 1.80 -4.64 19.42
CA LEU A 119 2.53 -3.45 19.83
C LEU A 119 1.66 -2.58 20.74
N LYS A 120 2.28 -1.99 21.78
CA LYS A 120 1.59 -0.93 22.55
C LYS A 120 1.20 0.20 21.59
N ALA A 121 -0.01 0.75 21.73
CA ALA A 121 -0.53 1.81 20.85
C ALA A 121 0.48 2.96 20.66
N ARG A 122 1.15 3.39 21.75
CA ARG A 122 2.18 4.44 21.71
C ARG A 122 3.37 4.06 20.81
N ASN A 123 3.85 2.82 20.88
CA ASN A 123 4.97 2.36 20.07
C ASN A 123 4.59 2.22 18.60
N LYS A 124 3.38 1.73 18.32
CA LYS A 124 2.83 1.64 16.97
C LYS A 124 2.74 3.03 16.35
N LEU A 125 2.15 3.99 17.07
CA LEU A 125 2.02 5.37 16.63
C LEU A 125 3.40 6.02 16.40
N PHE A 126 4.36 5.78 17.27
CA PHE A 126 5.73 6.27 17.13
C PHE A 126 6.38 5.76 15.84
N LEU A 127 6.34 4.45 15.59
CA LEU A 127 6.92 3.87 14.37
C LEU A 127 6.25 4.40 13.10
N GLN A 128 4.93 4.51 13.10
CA GLN A 128 4.18 5.09 11.98
C GLN A 128 4.56 6.56 11.74
N THR A 129 4.71 7.33 12.81
CA THR A 129 5.14 8.75 12.72
C THR A 129 6.56 8.86 12.15
N VAL A 130 7.48 7.98 12.57
CA VAL A 130 8.84 7.95 12.00
C VAL A 130 8.80 7.69 10.49
N VAL A 131 8.02 6.71 10.04
CA VAL A 131 7.85 6.45 8.60
C VAL A 131 7.21 7.66 7.90
N GLY A 132 6.21 8.28 8.52
CA GLY A 132 5.58 9.50 8.01
C GLY A 132 6.55 10.67 7.88
N CYS A 133 7.45 10.85 8.85
CA CYS A 133 8.50 11.90 8.80
C CYS A 133 9.49 11.64 7.65
N ILE A 134 9.92 10.38 7.47
CA ILE A 134 10.81 10.00 6.37
C ILE A 134 10.13 10.28 5.03
N ALA A 135 8.87 9.87 4.88
CA ALA A 135 8.08 10.11 3.68
C ALA A 135 7.92 11.61 3.41
N SER A 136 7.56 12.38 4.42
CA SER A 136 7.39 13.83 4.33
C SER A 136 8.69 14.52 3.92
N TYR A 137 9.81 14.17 4.53
CA TYR A 137 11.13 14.70 4.16
C TYR A 137 11.48 14.42 2.70
N TYR A 138 11.18 13.21 2.21
CA TYR A 138 11.47 12.83 0.84
C TYR A 138 10.57 13.58 -0.16
N PHE A 139 9.27 13.73 0.14
CA PHE A 139 8.38 14.57 -0.66
C PHE A 139 8.84 16.03 -0.69
N PHE A 140 9.49 16.50 0.36
CA PHE A 140 10.12 17.82 0.38
C PHE A 140 11.25 17.93 -0.63
N SER A 141 12.10 16.93 -0.72
CA SER A 141 13.25 16.93 -1.63
C SER A 141 12.88 16.88 -3.12
N LEU A 142 11.63 16.52 -3.44
CA LEU A 142 11.09 16.48 -4.80
C LEU A 142 10.54 17.84 -5.28
N ASP A 143 10.64 18.88 -4.45
CA ASP A 143 10.27 20.27 -4.78
C ASP A 143 8.85 20.45 -5.33
N TYR A 144 7.90 19.67 -4.82
CA TYR A 144 6.49 19.84 -5.16
C TYR A 144 5.96 21.17 -4.63
N SER A 145 5.25 21.90 -5.52
CA SER A 145 4.61 23.16 -5.15
C SER A 145 3.80 23.04 -3.85
N PRO A 146 4.01 23.95 -2.88
CA PRO A 146 3.25 23.94 -1.63
C PRO A 146 1.80 24.42 -1.80
N THR A 147 1.40 24.80 -3.00
CA THR A 147 0.07 25.38 -3.26
C THR A 147 -1.00 24.29 -3.29
N PHE A 148 -2.01 24.44 -2.46
CA PHE A 148 -3.17 23.57 -2.43
C PHE A 148 -4.33 24.25 -3.16
N TYR A 149 -4.86 23.63 -4.20
CA TYR A 149 -6.00 24.15 -4.96
C TYR A 149 -7.28 23.48 -4.49
N LEU A 150 -8.19 24.25 -3.88
CA LEU A 150 -9.51 23.77 -3.47
C LEU A 150 -10.51 23.79 -4.65
N PHE A 151 -10.41 24.83 -5.45
CA PHE A 151 -11.26 25.03 -6.64
C PHE A 151 -10.44 25.71 -7.72
N SER A 152 -10.94 25.67 -8.98
CA SER A 152 -10.30 26.37 -10.09
C SER A 152 -10.08 27.85 -9.75
N GLY A 153 -8.82 28.25 -9.63
CA GLY A 153 -8.40 29.63 -9.35
C GLY A 153 -8.28 30.01 -7.86
N PHE A 154 -8.64 29.13 -6.92
CA PHE A 154 -8.47 29.39 -5.49
C PHE A 154 -7.41 28.45 -4.91
N GLY A 155 -6.16 28.87 -4.98
CA GLY A 155 -5.01 28.17 -4.39
C GLY A 155 -4.46 28.96 -3.20
N PHE A 156 -4.08 28.28 -2.13
CA PHE A 156 -3.36 28.88 -1.01
C PHE A 156 -2.09 28.08 -0.73
N ASP A 157 -1.04 28.80 -0.40
CA ASP A 157 0.22 28.18 -0.01
C ASP A 157 0.10 27.67 1.42
N VAL A 158 0.19 26.34 1.58
CA VAL A 158 0.16 25.68 2.87
C VAL A 158 1.54 25.63 3.56
N GLY A 159 2.60 26.03 2.83
CA GLY A 159 3.95 26.11 3.38
C GLY A 159 4.35 24.89 4.22
N PHE A 160 4.84 25.13 5.43
CA PHE A 160 5.28 24.07 6.35
C PHE A 160 4.14 23.15 6.82
N ILE A 161 2.88 23.59 6.80
CA ILE A 161 1.72 22.78 7.23
C ILE A 161 1.55 21.54 6.36
N LYS A 162 1.95 21.58 5.08
CA LYS A 162 1.93 20.45 4.14
C LYS A 162 2.65 19.22 4.72
N TRP A 163 3.78 19.41 5.37
CA TRP A 163 4.58 18.33 5.94
C TRP A 163 3.87 17.64 7.10
N ILE A 164 3.30 18.43 7.99
CA ILE A 164 2.50 17.93 9.10
C ILE A 164 1.28 17.18 8.56
N LEU A 165 0.65 17.71 7.50
CA LEU A 165 -0.51 17.08 6.87
C LEU A 165 -0.16 15.71 6.28
N ILE A 166 0.98 15.58 5.58
CA ILE A 166 1.44 14.29 5.03
C ILE A 166 1.63 13.26 6.15
N ILE A 167 2.31 13.64 7.22
CA ILE A 167 2.51 12.75 8.38
C ILE A 167 1.17 12.34 8.97
N PHE A 168 0.29 13.32 9.19
CA PHE A 168 -1.05 13.08 9.75
C PHE A 168 -1.88 12.14 8.86
N LEU A 169 -1.86 12.34 7.54
CA LEU A 169 -2.57 11.48 6.59
C LEU A 169 -2.02 10.05 6.60
N ILE A 170 -0.70 9.87 6.55
CA ILE A 170 -0.10 8.54 6.57
C ILE A 170 -0.46 7.79 7.84
N VAL A 171 -0.29 8.42 9.01
CA VAL A 171 -0.60 7.82 10.31
C VAL A 171 -2.11 7.61 10.46
N GLY A 172 -2.91 8.60 10.10
CA GLY A 172 -4.37 8.57 10.22
C GLY A 172 -5.00 7.49 9.34
N ILE A 173 -4.63 7.44 8.05
CA ILE A 173 -5.15 6.44 7.11
C ILE A 173 -4.75 5.04 7.55
N THR A 174 -3.48 4.83 7.93
CA THR A 174 -3.00 3.51 8.37
C THR A 174 -3.78 3.00 9.58
N ASN A 175 -4.05 3.87 10.57
CA ASN A 175 -4.82 3.47 11.74
C ASN A 175 -6.31 3.31 11.42
N SER A 176 -6.89 4.15 10.56
CA SER A 176 -8.28 4.01 10.12
C SER A 176 -8.52 2.68 9.40
N VAL A 177 -7.63 2.32 8.46
CA VAL A 177 -7.70 1.02 7.77
C VAL A 177 -7.58 -0.13 8.77
N ASN A 178 -6.66 -0.07 9.73
CA ASN A 178 -6.53 -1.09 10.76
C ASN A 178 -7.76 -1.22 11.67
N LEU A 179 -8.48 -0.12 11.94
CA LEU A 179 -9.75 -0.16 12.69
C LEU A 179 -10.90 -0.73 11.85
N THR A 180 -10.90 -0.45 10.54
CA THR A 180 -11.91 -0.95 9.60
C THR A 180 -11.79 -2.47 9.39
N ASP A 181 -10.61 -3.05 9.62
CA ASP A 181 -10.33 -4.49 9.48
C ASP A 181 -10.94 -5.35 10.61
N GLY A 182 -12.04 -4.92 11.18
CA GLY A 182 -12.82 -5.67 12.17
C GLY A 182 -13.86 -6.60 11.56
N LEU A 183 -14.27 -6.37 10.33
CA LEU A 183 -15.28 -7.15 9.60
C LEU A 183 -14.68 -7.79 8.36
N ASP A 184 -14.99 -9.08 8.14
CA ASP A 184 -14.48 -9.86 7.02
C ASP A 184 -14.87 -9.22 5.68
N GLY A 185 -13.86 -8.92 4.85
CA GLY A 185 -14.04 -8.36 3.53
C GLY A 185 -14.28 -6.84 3.47
N LEU A 186 -14.53 -6.15 4.59
CA LEU A 186 -14.84 -4.72 4.58
C LEU A 186 -13.65 -3.90 4.07
N VAL A 187 -12.46 -4.14 4.59
CA VAL A 187 -11.23 -3.45 4.12
C VAL A 187 -10.93 -3.81 2.67
N ALA A 188 -10.99 -5.08 2.30
CA ALA A 188 -10.74 -5.52 0.93
C ALA A 188 -11.73 -4.88 -0.06
N GLY A 189 -13.01 -4.85 0.28
CA GLY A 189 -14.05 -4.23 -0.53
C GLY A 189 -13.87 -2.71 -0.68
N SER A 190 -13.68 -2.00 0.42
CA SER A 190 -13.49 -0.54 0.41
C SER A 190 -12.19 -0.15 -0.31
N ALA A 191 -11.10 -0.89 -0.10
CA ALA A 191 -9.84 -0.68 -0.81
C ALA A 191 -10.00 -0.89 -2.33
N THR A 192 -10.71 -1.94 -2.74
CA THR A 192 -10.98 -2.21 -4.16
C THR A 192 -11.71 -1.04 -4.83
N VAL A 193 -12.74 -0.49 -4.18
CA VAL A 193 -13.48 0.67 -4.70
C VAL A 193 -12.58 1.91 -4.74
N SER A 194 -11.82 2.17 -3.68
CA SER A 194 -10.94 3.34 -3.59
C SER A 194 -9.83 3.30 -4.63
N PHE A 195 -9.10 2.19 -4.75
CA PHE A 195 -8.05 2.04 -5.76
C PHE A 195 -8.61 2.00 -7.18
N GLY A 196 -9.80 1.42 -7.38
CA GLY A 196 -10.52 1.47 -8.65
C GLY A 196 -10.84 2.92 -9.07
N GLY A 197 -11.31 3.74 -8.14
CA GLY A 197 -11.52 5.17 -8.37
C GLY A 197 -10.24 5.91 -8.75
N ILE A 198 -9.15 5.68 -8.00
CA ILE A 198 -7.84 6.28 -8.30
C ILE A 198 -7.36 5.84 -9.70
N LEU A 199 -7.52 4.56 -10.06
CA LEU A 199 -7.14 4.04 -11.36
C LEU A 199 -7.90 4.74 -12.50
N ILE A 200 -9.22 4.93 -12.36
CA ILE A 200 -10.05 5.63 -13.35
C ILE A 200 -9.59 7.08 -13.50
N ILE A 201 -9.37 7.79 -12.38
CA ILE A 201 -8.91 9.19 -12.39
C ILE A 201 -7.53 9.27 -13.05
N SER A 202 -6.58 8.42 -12.66
CA SER A 202 -5.24 8.39 -13.22
C SER A 202 -5.25 8.11 -14.72
N PHE A 203 -6.11 7.19 -15.17
CA PHE A 203 -6.29 6.89 -16.59
C PHE A 203 -6.86 8.09 -17.35
N TRP A 204 -7.81 8.80 -16.77
CA TRP A 204 -8.40 9.98 -17.37
C TRP A 204 -7.37 11.11 -17.51
N ILE A 205 -6.58 11.38 -16.47
CA ILE A 205 -5.47 12.35 -16.48
C ILE A 205 -4.45 12.00 -17.57
N PHE A 206 -4.08 10.73 -17.67
CA PHE A 206 -3.13 10.24 -18.68
C PHE A 206 -3.65 10.47 -20.11
N ARG A 207 -4.96 10.36 -20.31
CA ARG A 207 -5.59 10.58 -21.64
C ARG A 207 -5.76 12.04 -22.03
N HIS A 208 -5.68 12.96 -21.07
CA HIS A 208 -5.94 14.38 -21.25
C HIS A 208 -4.79 15.25 -20.69
N PRO A 209 -3.56 15.07 -21.19
CA PRO A 209 -2.39 15.81 -20.67
C PRO A 209 -2.51 17.32 -20.87
N GLU A 210 -3.30 17.77 -21.85
CA GLU A 210 -3.53 19.18 -22.13
C GLU A 210 -4.23 19.95 -21.00
N TYR A 211 -5.05 19.27 -20.20
CA TYR A 211 -5.70 19.86 -19.02
C TYR A 211 -4.84 19.81 -17.76
N TYR A 212 -3.80 19.00 -17.76
CA TYR A 212 -3.00 18.69 -16.59
C TYR A 212 -1.49 18.84 -16.87
N SER A 213 -1.13 19.85 -17.70
CA SER A 213 0.28 20.09 -18.07
C SER A 213 1.19 20.28 -16.85
N SER A 214 0.66 20.78 -15.73
CA SER A 214 1.36 20.87 -14.44
C SER A 214 1.51 19.54 -13.70
N LEU A 215 0.66 18.54 -14.04
CA LEU A 215 0.73 17.17 -13.50
C LEU A 215 1.48 16.22 -14.45
N SER A 216 1.79 16.66 -15.67
CA SER A 216 2.52 15.86 -16.66
C SER A 216 3.98 15.57 -16.26
N LEU A 217 4.47 16.17 -15.19
CA LEU A 217 5.75 15.82 -14.56
C LEU A 217 5.71 14.48 -13.81
N ILE A 218 4.51 13.92 -13.59
CA ILE A 218 4.36 12.55 -13.11
C ILE A 218 4.36 11.65 -14.35
N HIS A 219 5.53 11.45 -14.94
CA HIS A 219 5.72 10.41 -15.93
C HIS A 219 5.62 9.05 -15.24
N ILE A 220 4.44 8.47 -15.30
CA ILE A 220 4.21 7.05 -14.99
C ILE A 220 4.60 6.21 -16.20
#